data_6b3a85887ac6e254ac4a3976b69504d6
#
_entry.id   6b3a85887ac6e254ac4a3976b69504d6
#
_cell.length_a   1.000
_cell.length_b   1.000
_cell.length_c   1.000
_cell.angle_alpha   90.00
_cell.angle_beta   90.00
_cell.angle_gamma   90.00
#
_symmetry.space_group_name_H-M   'P 1'
#
loop_
_entity.id
_entity.type
_entity.pdbx_description
1 polymer ?
#
loop_
_entity_poly.entity_id
_entity_poly.type
_entity_poly.pdbx_seq_one_letter_code
_entity_poly.pdbx_strand_id
1 'polypeptide(L)'
;MKKPEYAVVLVLAVSSVAAAQSPKAATYITDAQVKAVNALPGVDRQIVSVDIGKLNEQVGIVHRGPTAAPAGARAGGGTAAANPVPAAQSCGEQSSAPSTGSVAGGIAHDHQTETYVIVSGSGTLVTGGHIVNGRKSAPESDVTKVLNGPSCSGTIAGNDVVKRVVGPGDIIIIPATVPHGWTDIADHVDYLSVRPDPDRVLPSGYVNPALKK
;
A
#
# COMPACT_ATOMS: atom_id res chain seq x y z
N MET A 1 28.78 58.76 26.28
CA MET A 1 27.81 58.16 25.35
C MET A 1 27.69 56.69 25.74
N LYS A 2 26.57 56.29 26.39
CA LYS A 2 26.29 54.86 26.75
C LYS A 2 25.64 54.18 25.55
N LYS A 3 26.18 53.02 25.12
CA LYS A 3 25.56 52.19 24.08
C LYS A 3 24.41 51.39 24.70
N PRO A 4 23.27 51.26 24.00
CA PRO A 4 22.18 50.40 24.45
C PRO A 4 22.54 48.93 24.23
N GLU A 5 22.38 48.12 25.30
CA GLU A 5 22.44 46.65 25.20
C GLU A 5 21.05 46.15 24.80
N TYR A 6 20.96 45.53 23.65
CA TYR A 6 19.73 44.86 23.22
C TYR A 6 19.76 43.41 23.71
N ALA A 7 18.90 43.08 24.65
CA ALA A 7 18.65 41.71 25.05
C ALA A 7 17.79 41.00 23.97
N VAL A 8 18.37 40.00 23.32
CA VAL A 8 17.63 39.14 22.37
C VAL A 8 16.93 38.07 23.20
N VAL A 9 15.60 38.17 23.31
CA VAL A 9 14.78 37.11 23.94
C VAL A 9 14.49 36.05 22.86
N LEU A 10 15.13 34.90 22.99
CA LEU A 10 14.90 33.75 22.14
C LEU A 10 13.63 33.01 22.66
N VAL A 11 12.52 33.19 21.97
CA VAL A 11 11.28 32.43 22.26
C VAL A 11 11.38 31.06 21.59
N LEU A 12 11.68 30.04 22.37
CA LEU A 12 11.61 28.64 21.92
C LEU A 12 10.14 28.22 21.87
N ALA A 13 9.58 28.16 20.65
CA ALA A 13 8.27 27.55 20.42
C ALA A 13 8.42 26.02 20.56
N VAL A 14 8.00 25.48 21.70
CA VAL A 14 7.86 24.04 21.89
C VAL A 14 6.58 23.59 21.18
N SER A 15 6.72 23.07 19.97
CA SER A 15 5.63 22.41 19.28
C SER A 15 5.37 21.06 19.97
N SER A 16 4.34 21.02 20.82
CA SER A 16 3.84 19.76 21.38
C SER A 16 3.21 18.95 20.25
N VAL A 17 3.88 17.93 19.77
CA VAL A 17 3.26 16.89 18.95
C VAL A 17 2.30 16.14 19.89
N ALA A 18 1.01 16.40 19.74
CA ALA A 18 -0.01 15.62 20.43
C ALA A 18 0.11 14.17 19.93
N ALA A 19 0.60 13.27 20.77
CA ALA A 19 0.58 11.84 20.49
C ALA A 19 -0.90 11.42 20.35
N ALA A 20 -1.28 10.89 19.21
CA ALA A 20 -2.60 10.33 19.03
C ALA A 20 -2.78 9.20 20.06
N GLN A 21 -3.81 9.31 20.88
CA GLN A 21 -4.12 8.29 21.88
C GLN A 21 -4.86 7.14 21.19
N SER A 22 -4.48 5.91 21.54
CA SER A 22 -5.23 4.72 21.10
C SER A 22 -6.72 4.87 21.45
N PRO A 23 -7.63 4.44 20.56
CA PRO A 23 -9.06 4.53 20.82
C PRO A 23 -9.45 3.81 22.11
N LYS A 24 -10.36 4.39 22.89
CA LYS A 24 -10.89 3.77 24.11
C LYS A 24 -12.00 2.75 23.83
N ALA A 25 -12.46 2.65 22.58
CA ALA A 25 -13.49 1.74 22.12
C ALA A 25 -13.11 1.15 20.75
N ALA A 26 -13.80 0.10 20.35
CA ALA A 26 -13.61 -0.51 19.03
C ALA A 26 -13.93 0.48 17.91
N THR A 27 -13.17 0.41 16.82
CA THR A 27 -13.49 1.09 15.57
C THR A 27 -14.35 0.18 14.72
N TYR A 28 -15.50 0.67 14.28
CA TYR A 28 -16.41 -0.07 13.43
C TYR A 28 -16.31 0.46 12.00
N ILE A 29 -16.16 -0.46 11.04
CA ILE A 29 -16.23 -0.18 9.61
C ILE A 29 -17.44 -0.95 9.08
N THR A 30 -18.45 -0.23 8.62
CA THR A 30 -19.69 -0.83 8.11
C THR A 30 -19.55 -1.25 6.64
N ASP A 31 -20.34 -2.22 6.20
CA ASP A 31 -20.43 -2.59 4.78
C ASP A 31 -20.74 -1.38 3.87
N ALA A 32 -21.62 -0.49 4.31
CA ALA A 32 -21.91 0.74 3.57
C ALA A 32 -20.67 1.64 3.40
N GLN A 33 -19.82 1.74 4.40
CA GLN A 33 -18.57 2.51 4.32
C GLN A 33 -17.57 1.83 3.39
N VAL A 34 -17.41 0.51 3.47
CA VAL A 34 -16.57 -0.25 2.54
C VAL A 34 -17.01 -0.01 1.09
N LYS A 35 -18.30 -0.16 0.80
CA LYS A 35 -18.87 0.07 -0.53
C LYS A 35 -18.70 1.51 -1.01
N ALA A 36 -18.89 2.49 -0.13
CA ALA A 36 -18.69 3.90 -0.47
C ALA A 36 -17.24 4.20 -0.89
N VAL A 37 -16.26 3.63 -0.19
CA VAL A 37 -14.85 3.80 -0.55
C VAL A 37 -14.49 2.97 -1.78
N ASN A 38 -15.07 1.77 -1.95
CA ASN A 38 -14.84 0.94 -3.14
C ASN A 38 -15.35 1.59 -4.44
N ALA A 39 -16.36 2.42 -4.36
CA ALA A 39 -16.89 3.17 -5.51
C ALA A 39 -15.99 4.34 -5.96
N LEU A 40 -14.98 4.71 -5.18
CA LEU A 40 -14.04 5.77 -5.55
C LEU A 40 -13.08 5.30 -6.65
N PRO A 41 -12.55 6.23 -7.47
CA PRO A 41 -11.54 5.89 -8.46
C PRO A 41 -10.25 5.40 -7.80
N GLY A 42 -9.47 4.61 -8.55
CA GLY A 42 -8.20 4.02 -8.10
C GLY A 42 -8.33 2.53 -7.83
N VAL A 43 -7.19 1.88 -7.58
CA VAL A 43 -7.12 0.44 -7.32
C VAL A 43 -7.16 0.16 -5.82
N ASP A 44 -6.34 0.83 -5.04
CA ASP A 44 -6.19 0.66 -3.59
C ASP A 44 -6.60 1.96 -2.88
N ARG A 45 -7.54 1.89 -1.98
CA ARG A 45 -8.08 3.05 -1.27
C ARG A 45 -8.18 2.75 0.22
N GLN A 46 -7.54 3.59 1.00
CA GLN A 46 -7.58 3.49 2.46
C GLN A 46 -8.95 3.90 3.00
N ILE A 47 -9.46 3.13 3.96
CA ILE A 47 -10.71 3.41 4.67
C ILE A 47 -10.39 4.14 5.97
N VAL A 48 -9.57 3.51 6.83
CA VAL A 48 -9.17 4.06 8.13
C VAL A 48 -7.72 3.68 8.46
N SER A 49 -7.12 4.44 9.40
CA SER A 49 -5.89 4.08 10.11
C SER A 49 -6.11 4.32 11.61
N VAL A 50 -6.01 3.26 12.41
CA VAL A 50 -6.32 3.25 13.83
C VAL A 50 -5.05 3.02 14.64
N ASP A 51 -4.78 3.86 15.64
CA ASP A 51 -3.69 3.63 16.58
C ASP A 51 -4.04 2.45 17.51
N ILE A 52 -3.24 1.38 17.46
CA ILE A 52 -3.37 0.23 18.33
C ILE A 52 -2.21 0.12 19.34
N GLY A 53 -1.52 1.24 19.58
CA GLY A 53 -0.44 1.36 20.54
C GLY A 53 0.93 1.41 19.87
N LYS A 54 1.58 0.27 19.63
CA LYS A 54 2.93 0.24 19.05
C LYS A 54 2.96 0.57 17.56
N LEU A 55 1.84 0.38 16.85
CA LEU A 55 1.70 0.59 15.41
C LEU A 55 0.27 1.06 15.10
N ASN A 56 0.03 1.43 13.85
CA ASN A 56 -1.31 1.64 13.34
C ASN A 56 -1.85 0.35 12.71
N GLU A 57 -3.17 0.14 12.79
CA GLU A 57 -3.88 -0.83 11.98
C GLU A 57 -4.58 -0.08 10.87
N GLN A 58 -4.18 -0.33 9.62
CA GLN A 58 -4.82 0.24 8.45
C GLN A 58 -5.80 -0.76 7.85
N VAL A 59 -6.91 -0.26 7.36
CA VAL A 59 -7.86 -1.05 6.56
C VAL A 59 -8.14 -0.30 5.27
N GLY A 60 -7.85 -0.96 4.16
CA GLY A 60 -8.15 -0.49 2.81
C GLY A 60 -9.09 -1.44 2.08
N ILE A 61 -9.65 -0.97 0.97
CA ILE A 61 -10.37 -1.77 -0.01
C ILE A 61 -9.67 -1.67 -1.37
N VAL A 62 -9.42 -2.79 -1.98
CA VAL A 62 -8.74 -2.90 -3.27
C VAL A 62 -9.72 -3.48 -4.29
N HIS A 63 -9.83 -2.81 -5.44
CA HIS A 63 -10.55 -3.29 -6.61
C HIS A 63 -9.57 -3.51 -7.76
N ARG A 64 -9.51 -4.73 -8.26
CA ARG A 64 -8.71 -5.06 -9.45
C ARG A 64 -9.61 -5.57 -10.55
N GLY A 65 -9.52 -4.92 -11.70
CA GLY A 65 -10.19 -5.37 -12.92
C GLY A 65 -9.43 -6.52 -13.62
N PRO A 66 -9.90 -6.92 -14.82
CA PRO A 66 -9.34 -8.03 -15.57
C PRO A 66 -7.84 -7.90 -15.83
N THR A 67 -7.09 -9.02 -15.71
CA THR A 67 -5.65 -9.07 -16.02
C THR A 67 -5.39 -9.37 -17.51
N ALA A 68 -6.37 -9.90 -18.24
CA ALA A 68 -6.29 -10.25 -19.65
C ALA A 68 -6.59 -9.06 -20.60
N ALA A 69 -6.71 -7.83 -20.11
CA ALA A 69 -6.88 -6.66 -20.97
C ALA A 69 -5.66 -6.48 -21.89
N PRO A 70 -5.88 -6.14 -23.21
CA PRO A 70 -4.78 -5.92 -24.16
C PRO A 70 -3.75 -4.93 -23.60
N ALA A 71 -2.49 -5.10 -23.99
CA ALA A 71 -1.31 -4.34 -23.53
C ALA A 71 -1.35 -2.82 -23.74
N GLY A 72 -2.51 -2.19 -23.79
CA GLY A 72 -2.77 -0.74 -23.84
C GLY A 72 -3.71 -0.23 -22.75
N ALA A 73 -4.38 -1.13 -22.00
CA ALA A 73 -5.36 -0.77 -20.97
C ALA A 73 -4.89 -1.19 -19.57
N ARG A 74 -3.61 -1.03 -19.25
CA ARG A 74 -3.18 -1.10 -17.86
C ARG A 74 -3.76 0.13 -17.17
N ALA A 75 -4.74 -0.09 -16.29
CA ALA A 75 -5.09 0.87 -15.26
C ALA A 75 -3.80 1.15 -14.47
N GLY A 76 -3.05 2.14 -14.92
CA GLY A 76 -1.82 2.56 -14.31
C GLY A 76 -2.11 3.01 -12.91
N GLY A 77 -1.32 2.57 -11.97
CA GLY A 77 -1.06 3.39 -10.80
C GLY A 77 -0.77 4.81 -11.29
N GLY A 78 -1.43 5.78 -10.69
CA GLY A 78 -1.43 7.20 -10.89
C GLY A 78 -0.61 7.79 -12.05
N THR A 79 -1.28 8.52 -12.91
CA THR A 79 -0.64 9.49 -13.82
C THR A 79 0.00 10.60 -12.97
N ALA A 80 1.24 10.43 -12.60
CA ALA A 80 2.06 11.54 -12.13
C ALA A 80 2.36 12.45 -13.31
N ALA A 81 2.00 13.73 -13.22
CA ALA A 81 2.44 14.78 -14.11
C ALA A 81 3.98 14.76 -14.23
N ALA A 82 4.47 14.95 -15.44
CA ALA A 82 5.88 14.85 -15.80
C ALA A 82 6.73 15.95 -15.17
N ASN A 83 7.18 15.73 -13.95
CA ASN A 83 8.45 16.25 -13.48
C ASN A 83 9.50 15.14 -13.66
N PRO A 84 10.76 15.42 -13.96
CA PRO A 84 11.79 14.39 -14.05
C PRO A 84 11.93 13.72 -12.68
N VAL A 85 11.26 12.58 -12.52
CA VAL A 85 11.40 11.74 -11.34
C VAL A 85 12.82 11.18 -11.38
N PRO A 86 13.63 11.31 -10.31
CA PRO A 86 14.91 10.63 -10.22
C PRO A 86 14.73 9.15 -10.57
N ALA A 87 15.67 8.60 -11.37
CA ALA A 87 15.57 7.19 -11.78
C ALA A 87 15.32 6.32 -10.55
N ALA A 88 14.18 5.61 -10.54
CA ALA A 88 13.78 4.79 -9.40
C ALA A 88 14.91 3.80 -9.08
N GLN A 89 15.31 3.73 -7.82
CA GLN A 89 16.36 2.84 -7.35
C GLN A 89 16.03 1.39 -7.70
N SER A 90 16.98 0.65 -8.25
CA SER A 90 16.82 -0.78 -8.50
C SER A 90 16.68 -1.56 -7.20
N CYS A 91 15.86 -2.60 -7.20
CA CYS A 91 15.67 -3.51 -6.09
C CYS A 91 15.42 -4.94 -6.60
N GLY A 92 15.55 -5.92 -5.71
CA GLY A 92 15.49 -7.31 -6.10
C GLY A 92 16.70 -7.76 -6.92
N GLU A 93 16.63 -8.97 -7.47
CA GLU A 93 17.68 -9.51 -8.35
C GLU A 93 17.68 -8.76 -9.67
N GLN A 94 18.88 -8.40 -10.17
CA GLN A 94 19.04 -7.81 -11.49
C GLN A 94 19.54 -8.89 -12.46
N SER A 95 18.74 -9.23 -13.46
CA SER A 95 19.05 -10.28 -14.42
C SER A 95 18.74 -9.84 -15.85
N SER A 96 19.60 -10.20 -16.79
CA SER A 96 19.36 -10.04 -18.23
C SER A 96 18.66 -11.26 -18.84
N ALA A 97 18.60 -12.38 -18.10
CA ALA A 97 17.96 -13.60 -18.57
C ALA A 97 16.44 -13.58 -18.29
N PRO A 98 15.59 -14.04 -19.23
CA PRO A 98 14.18 -14.28 -18.95
C PRO A 98 14.02 -15.32 -17.84
N SER A 99 13.24 -15.00 -16.82
CA SER A 99 12.94 -15.97 -15.75
C SER A 99 11.82 -16.90 -16.20
N THR A 100 12.09 -18.19 -16.32
CA THR A 100 11.07 -19.20 -16.66
C THR A 100 9.98 -19.22 -15.58
N GLY A 101 8.71 -19.18 -15.98
CA GLY A 101 7.55 -19.21 -15.07
C GLY A 101 7.31 -17.91 -14.30
N SER A 102 8.02 -16.82 -14.65
CA SER A 102 7.88 -15.52 -14.00
C SER A 102 6.51 -14.87 -14.23
N VAL A 103 6.10 -14.05 -13.27
CA VAL A 103 4.84 -13.29 -13.30
C VAL A 103 5.15 -11.80 -13.21
N ALA A 104 4.73 -11.05 -14.22
CA ALA A 104 4.91 -9.60 -14.25
C ALA A 104 3.99 -8.88 -13.26
N GLY A 105 4.42 -7.72 -12.75
CA GLY A 105 3.58 -6.85 -11.94
C GLY A 105 3.48 -7.25 -10.46
N GLY A 106 4.48 -7.95 -9.94
CA GLY A 106 4.59 -8.23 -8.52
C GLY A 106 5.10 -7.05 -7.71
N ILE A 107 4.79 -7.07 -6.41
CA ILE A 107 5.26 -6.11 -5.41
C ILE A 107 5.63 -6.84 -4.13
N ALA A 108 6.61 -6.31 -3.41
CA ALA A 108 6.94 -6.72 -2.05
C ALA A 108 7.08 -5.46 -1.19
N HIS A 109 6.41 -5.42 -0.02
CA HIS A 109 6.47 -4.30 0.91
C HIS A 109 7.60 -4.53 1.89
N ASP A 110 8.39 -3.49 2.19
CA ASP A 110 9.59 -3.65 3.02
C ASP A 110 9.22 -4.02 4.48
N HIS A 111 8.20 -3.39 5.05
CA HIS A 111 7.86 -3.53 6.47
C HIS A 111 6.40 -3.92 6.74
N GLN A 112 5.54 -3.80 5.75
CA GLN A 112 4.10 -3.96 5.95
C GLN A 112 3.65 -5.37 5.57
N THR A 113 3.06 -6.08 6.52
CA THR A 113 2.28 -7.30 6.29
C THR A 113 0.91 -6.92 5.77
N GLU A 114 0.35 -7.72 4.87
CA GLU A 114 -1.03 -7.57 4.41
C GLU A 114 -1.86 -8.81 4.71
N THR A 115 -3.07 -8.60 5.21
CA THR A 115 -4.07 -9.65 5.26
C THR A 115 -5.19 -9.31 4.29
N TYR A 116 -5.34 -10.12 3.25
CA TYR A 116 -6.45 -10.00 2.31
C TYR A 116 -7.65 -10.78 2.78
N VAL A 117 -8.82 -10.16 2.73
CA VAL A 117 -10.12 -10.82 2.90
C VAL A 117 -10.89 -10.60 1.62
N ILE A 118 -11.07 -11.66 0.82
CA ILE A 118 -11.74 -11.55 -0.47
C ILE A 118 -13.25 -11.34 -0.24
N VAL A 119 -13.79 -10.27 -0.81
CA VAL A 119 -15.20 -9.89 -0.62
C VAL A 119 -16.05 -10.11 -1.88
N SER A 120 -15.46 -10.01 -3.07
CA SER A 120 -16.16 -10.30 -4.32
C SER A 120 -15.20 -10.66 -5.45
N GLY A 121 -15.71 -11.26 -6.53
CA GLY A 121 -14.92 -11.66 -7.68
C GLY A 121 -13.92 -12.78 -7.38
N SER A 122 -12.97 -13.00 -8.28
CA SER A 122 -11.93 -14.03 -8.14
C SER A 122 -10.75 -13.78 -9.07
N GLY A 123 -9.62 -14.42 -8.75
CA GLY A 123 -8.42 -14.39 -9.56
C GLY A 123 -7.36 -15.34 -9.03
N THR A 124 -6.26 -15.46 -9.72
CA THR A 124 -5.08 -16.20 -9.26
C THR A 124 -4.15 -15.25 -8.50
N LEU A 125 -4.07 -15.43 -7.18
CA LEU A 125 -3.05 -14.76 -6.39
C LEU A 125 -1.72 -15.51 -6.53
N VAL A 126 -0.67 -14.78 -6.82
CA VAL A 126 0.71 -15.26 -6.91
C VAL A 126 1.48 -14.73 -5.74
N THR A 127 2.15 -15.60 -4.98
CA THR A 127 2.94 -15.21 -3.80
C THR A 127 4.25 -15.99 -3.75
N GLY A 128 5.23 -15.51 -2.98
CA GLY A 128 6.53 -16.16 -2.81
C GLY A 128 7.52 -15.82 -3.92
N GLY A 129 8.60 -16.58 -4.01
CA GLY A 129 9.70 -16.26 -4.90
C GLY A 129 10.46 -15.00 -4.49
N HIS A 130 11.03 -14.33 -5.48
CA HIS A 130 11.76 -13.07 -5.31
C HIS A 130 11.43 -12.10 -6.46
N ILE A 131 11.70 -10.82 -6.24
CA ILE A 131 11.54 -9.80 -7.28
C ILE A 131 12.77 -9.78 -8.18
N VAL A 132 12.54 -9.83 -9.49
CA VAL A 132 13.58 -9.67 -10.53
C VAL A 132 13.34 -8.35 -11.27
N ASN A 133 14.44 -7.63 -11.54
CA ASN A 133 14.47 -6.35 -12.25
C ASN A 133 13.49 -5.32 -11.64
N GLY A 134 13.41 -5.32 -10.30
CA GLY A 134 12.51 -4.47 -9.56
C GLY A 134 12.97 -3.02 -9.49
N ARG A 135 12.00 -2.17 -9.15
CA ARG A 135 12.18 -0.74 -8.87
C ARG A 135 11.55 -0.41 -7.52
N LYS A 136 12.28 0.32 -6.68
CA LYS A 136 11.74 0.86 -5.43
C LYS A 136 10.64 1.87 -5.74
N SER A 137 9.59 1.87 -4.92
CA SER A 137 8.60 2.94 -4.94
C SER A 137 9.27 4.28 -4.63
N ALA A 138 8.91 5.32 -5.40
CA ALA A 138 9.46 6.64 -5.16
C ALA A 138 9.05 7.14 -3.76
N PRO A 139 9.94 7.83 -3.01
CA PRO A 139 9.62 8.33 -1.68
C PRO A 139 8.35 9.19 -1.63
N GLU A 140 8.07 9.93 -2.71
CA GLU A 140 6.92 10.82 -2.81
C GLU A 140 5.67 10.19 -3.43
N SER A 141 5.71 8.90 -3.79
CA SER A 141 4.56 8.20 -4.37
C SER A 141 3.50 7.86 -3.32
N ASP A 142 2.25 7.72 -3.78
CA ASP A 142 1.14 7.28 -2.94
C ASP A 142 1.40 5.89 -2.32
N VAL A 143 2.08 5.00 -3.04
CA VAL A 143 2.50 3.69 -2.50
C VAL A 143 3.31 3.88 -1.23
N THR A 144 4.29 4.78 -1.25
CA THR A 144 5.18 5.01 -0.10
C THR A 144 4.50 5.80 1.00
N LYS A 145 3.71 6.84 0.67
CA LYS A 145 3.20 7.81 1.65
C LYS A 145 1.79 7.53 2.16
N VAL A 146 1.01 6.74 1.42
CA VAL A 146 -0.42 6.59 1.70
C VAL A 146 -0.84 5.12 1.81
N LEU A 147 -0.21 4.21 1.06
CA LEU A 147 -0.68 2.83 0.94
C LEU A 147 0.14 1.86 1.80
N ASN A 148 1.33 1.48 1.32
CA ASN A 148 2.07 0.33 1.83
C ASN A 148 3.47 0.66 2.34
N GLY A 149 3.87 1.95 2.29
CA GLY A 149 5.24 2.34 2.61
C GLY A 149 6.25 1.91 1.53
N PRO A 150 7.55 1.93 1.86
CA PRO A 150 8.60 1.54 0.93
C PRO A 150 8.37 0.13 0.38
N SER A 151 8.46 -0.02 -0.95
CA SER A 151 8.13 -1.26 -1.64
C SER A 151 9.05 -1.47 -2.84
N CYS A 152 9.17 -2.72 -3.28
CA CYS A 152 9.89 -3.13 -4.48
C CYS A 152 8.91 -3.77 -5.47
N SER A 153 8.74 -3.19 -6.66
CA SER A 153 7.86 -3.73 -7.69
C SER A 153 8.64 -4.24 -8.89
N GLY A 154 8.30 -5.42 -9.40
CA GLY A 154 9.00 -6.04 -10.51
C GLY A 154 8.35 -7.34 -10.96
N THR A 155 9.14 -8.23 -11.49
CA THR A 155 8.71 -9.57 -11.91
C THR A 155 8.93 -10.56 -10.76
N ILE A 156 7.92 -11.35 -10.43
CA ILE A 156 8.05 -12.44 -9.45
C ILE A 156 8.64 -13.65 -10.16
N ALA A 157 9.72 -14.21 -9.61
CA ALA A 157 10.38 -15.41 -10.11
C ALA A 157 10.84 -16.30 -8.96
N GLY A 158 11.09 -17.57 -9.24
CA GLY A 158 11.58 -18.55 -8.27
C GLY A 158 10.82 -19.87 -8.35
N ASN A 159 11.42 -20.91 -7.76
CA ASN A 159 10.81 -22.26 -7.72
C ASN A 159 9.80 -22.43 -6.58
N ASP A 160 9.78 -21.49 -5.66
CA ASP A 160 8.91 -21.41 -4.49
C ASP A 160 7.70 -20.46 -4.70
N VAL A 161 7.48 -20.06 -5.95
CA VAL A 161 6.29 -19.26 -6.31
C VAL A 161 5.04 -20.13 -6.19
N VAL A 162 4.08 -19.64 -5.40
CA VAL A 162 2.76 -20.26 -5.22
C VAL A 162 1.73 -19.49 -6.03
N LYS A 163 0.94 -20.21 -6.83
CA LYS A 163 -0.21 -19.66 -7.58
C LYS A 163 -1.48 -20.33 -7.07
N ARG A 164 -2.43 -19.54 -6.60
CA ARG A 164 -3.68 -20.06 -6.03
C ARG A 164 -4.86 -19.22 -6.49
N VAL A 165 -5.89 -19.90 -7.01
CA VAL A 165 -7.19 -19.27 -7.24
C VAL A 165 -7.82 -18.98 -5.89
N VAL A 166 -8.29 -17.76 -5.71
CA VAL A 166 -8.97 -17.29 -4.51
C VAL A 166 -10.30 -16.62 -4.87
N GLY A 167 -11.24 -16.68 -3.95
CA GLY A 167 -12.59 -16.13 -4.11
C GLY A 167 -13.20 -15.68 -2.78
N PRO A 168 -14.45 -15.22 -2.78
CA PRO A 168 -15.11 -14.65 -1.61
C PRO A 168 -15.06 -15.55 -0.37
N GLY A 169 -14.63 -14.98 0.76
CA GLY A 169 -14.45 -15.68 2.03
C GLY A 169 -13.01 -16.20 2.26
N ASP A 170 -12.16 -16.26 1.24
CA ASP A 170 -10.77 -16.60 1.44
C ASP A 170 -10.02 -15.50 2.20
N ILE A 171 -9.12 -15.91 3.10
CA ILE A 171 -8.25 -15.04 3.88
C ILE A 171 -6.81 -15.41 3.59
N ILE A 172 -6.00 -14.44 3.20
CA ILE A 172 -4.60 -14.63 2.86
C ILE A 172 -3.73 -13.69 3.68
N ILE A 173 -2.76 -14.22 4.40
CA ILE A 173 -1.76 -13.41 5.14
C ILE A 173 -0.48 -13.42 4.34
N ILE A 174 -0.02 -12.23 3.95
CA ILE A 174 1.19 -12.00 3.17
C ILE A 174 2.18 -11.24 4.06
N PRO A 175 3.19 -11.91 4.62
CA PRO A 175 4.20 -11.26 5.44
C PRO A 175 4.95 -10.16 4.67
N ALA A 176 5.47 -9.18 5.39
CA ALA A 176 6.39 -8.19 4.83
C ALA A 176 7.51 -8.90 4.06
N THR A 177 7.99 -8.28 3.00
CA THR A 177 9.02 -8.77 2.08
C THR A 177 8.60 -9.92 1.15
N VAL A 178 7.46 -10.56 1.36
CA VAL A 178 6.96 -11.61 0.46
C VAL A 178 6.40 -10.99 -0.82
N PRO A 179 6.98 -11.32 -2.00
CA PRO A 179 6.44 -10.87 -3.27
C PRO A 179 5.04 -11.42 -3.50
N HIS A 180 4.18 -10.57 -4.06
CA HIS A 180 2.83 -10.98 -4.43
C HIS A 180 2.30 -10.18 -5.61
N GLY A 181 1.32 -10.75 -6.30
CA GLY A 181 0.69 -10.17 -7.49
C GLY A 181 -0.49 -10.99 -7.95
N TRP A 182 -1.13 -10.56 -9.03
CA TRP A 182 -2.35 -11.18 -9.54
C TRP A 182 -2.25 -11.55 -11.00
N THR A 183 -2.83 -12.71 -11.35
CA THR A 183 -3.08 -13.16 -12.72
C THR A 183 -4.50 -13.71 -12.84
N ASP A 184 -4.94 -13.95 -14.06
CA ASP A 184 -6.19 -14.65 -14.37
C ASP A 184 -7.43 -14.09 -13.67
N ILE A 185 -7.48 -12.77 -13.49
CA ILE A 185 -8.72 -12.10 -13.12
C ILE A 185 -9.56 -11.98 -14.38
N ALA A 186 -10.70 -12.70 -14.43
CA ALA A 186 -11.57 -12.70 -15.60
C ALA A 186 -12.44 -11.44 -15.67
N ASP A 187 -12.95 -10.97 -14.54
CA ASP A 187 -13.80 -9.79 -14.40
C ASP A 187 -13.22 -8.84 -13.37
N HIS A 188 -13.32 -9.17 -12.09
CA HIS A 188 -12.72 -8.39 -11.00
C HIS A 188 -12.38 -9.26 -9.80
N VAL A 189 -11.62 -8.68 -8.88
CA VAL A 189 -11.49 -9.14 -7.50
C VAL A 189 -11.47 -7.93 -6.59
N ASP A 190 -12.36 -7.96 -5.57
CA ASP A 190 -12.39 -6.99 -4.48
C ASP A 190 -11.96 -7.65 -3.19
N TYR A 191 -11.09 -7.01 -2.44
CA TYR A 191 -10.65 -7.51 -1.15
C TYR A 191 -10.35 -6.38 -0.17
N LEU A 192 -10.68 -6.61 1.09
CA LEU A 192 -10.13 -5.79 2.17
C LEU A 192 -8.65 -6.13 2.32
N SER A 193 -7.82 -5.11 2.47
CA SER A 193 -6.43 -5.25 2.87
C SER A 193 -6.27 -4.67 4.27
N VAL A 194 -6.02 -5.54 5.24
CA VAL A 194 -5.75 -5.20 6.64
C VAL A 194 -4.24 -5.20 6.82
N ARG A 195 -3.69 -4.09 7.32
CA ARG A 195 -2.26 -3.78 7.30
C ARG A 195 -1.77 -3.30 8.66
N PRO A 196 -1.14 -4.17 9.45
CA PRO A 196 -0.32 -3.71 10.56
C PRO A 196 0.78 -2.77 10.04
N ASP A 197 0.76 -1.50 10.43
CA ASP A 197 1.61 -0.43 9.90
C ASP A 197 2.59 0.06 10.96
N PRO A 198 3.79 -0.55 11.05
CA PRO A 198 4.82 -0.17 12.01
C PRO A 198 5.42 1.20 11.71
N ASP A 199 5.42 1.61 10.45
CA ASP A 199 6.00 2.87 9.99
C ASP A 199 5.04 4.06 10.10
N ARG A 200 3.76 3.80 10.45
CA ARG A 200 2.70 4.82 10.52
C ARG A 200 2.59 5.62 9.23
N VAL A 201 2.57 4.91 8.09
CA VAL A 201 2.47 5.47 6.73
C VAL A 201 1.29 6.43 6.61
N LEU A 202 0.15 6.04 7.20
CA LEU A 202 -0.95 6.97 7.42
C LEU A 202 -0.98 7.45 8.88
N PRO A 203 -1.31 8.73 9.10
CA PRO A 203 -1.46 9.24 10.46
C PRO A 203 -2.56 8.49 11.21
N SER A 204 -2.33 8.29 12.51
CA SER A 204 -3.33 7.75 13.42
C SER A 204 -4.62 8.56 13.36
N GLY A 205 -5.77 7.87 13.31
CA GLY A 205 -7.09 8.50 13.20
C GLY A 205 -7.46 8.95 11.79
N TYR A 206 -6.70 8.53 10.77
CA TYR A 206 -7.12 8.75 9.39
C TYR A 206 -8.48 8.08 9.14
N VAL A 207 -9.36 8.82 8.48
CA VAL A 207 -10.64 8.34 7.94
C VAL A 207 -10.75 8.86 6.51
N ASN A 208 -11.12 7.99 5.57
CA ASN A 208 -11.29 8.39 4.18
C ASN A 208 -12.20 9.62 4.07
N PRO A 209 -11.81 10.66 3.31
CA PRO A 209 -12.61 11.88 3.18
C PRO A 209 -14.05 11.64 2.73
N ALA A 210 -14.32 10.61 1.91
CA ALA A 210 -15.66 10.26 1.47
C ALA A 210 -16.58 9.78 2.61
N LEU A 211 -16.04 9.44 3.77
CA LEU A 211 -16.78 8.99 4.95
C LEU A 211 -16.98 10.10 5.99
N LYS A 212 -16.34 11.26 5.81
CA LYS A 212 -16.52 12.43 6.67
C LYS A 212 -17.80 13.14 6.24
N LYS A 213 -18.78 13.14 7.11
CA LYS A 213 -20.02 13.94 6.97
C LYS A 213 -19.82 15.32 7.53
#